data_22adb751826e6d283f16d488b6795d64
#
_entry.id   22adb751826e6d283f16d488b6795d64
#
_cell.length_a   1.000
_cell.length_b   1.000
_cell.length_c   1.000
_cell.angle_alpha   90.00
_cell.angle_beta   90.00
_cell.angle_gamma   90.00
#
_symmetry.space_group_name_H-M   'P 1'
#
loop_
_entity.id
_entity.type
_entity.pdbx_description
1 polymer ?
#
loop_
_entity_poly.entity_id
_entity_poly.type
_entity_poly.pdbx_seq_one_letter_code
_entity_poly.pdbx_strand_id
1 'polypeptide(L)'
;MNRAAHAFWLDSPGRGGIREVPLSGPGEDEVLVRSLYSGVSRGTETLVFRGRVPESQHAAMRAPFQEGDFPGPVKYGYLNVGVVEEGPAPLVGRTVFCLYPHQTRYVVPAGAVTPVPGTVPARRAVLAGTVETAVNALWDAAPLIGDRIAVVGGGMVGSSVAALLARFPGVRVQLVDADPARARTAEALGVGFALPGDALGGCDLVVHASATEEGLTRSLELLSAEGTVIELSWYGDRKVSLPLGEAFHSRRLVIRSSQVGTVSPARPGRSYADRLALALDLLADPALDALITGESEFAELPALMPRLASGDIPALCHLVRYDEATA
;
A
#
# COMPACT_ATOMS: atom_id res chain seq x y z
N MET A 1 21.89 21.83 -18.85
CA MET A 1 22.29 20.49 -19.27
C MET A 1 21.04 19.64 -19.28
N ASN A 2 20.78 18.94 -20.40
CA ASN A 2 19.64 18.03 -20.47
C ASN A 2 19.99 16.83 -19.59
N ARG A 3 19.34 16.68 -18.43
CA ARG A 3 19.53 15.52 -17.56
C ARG A 3 18.58 14.43 -18.02
N ALA A 4 19.05 13.22 -18.17
CA ALA A 4 18.22 12.08 -18.47
C ALA A 4 17.86 11.37 -17.16
N ALA A 5 16.64 10.88 -17.05
CA ALA A 5 16.21 9.96 -16.01
C ALA A 5 15.70 8.68 -16.68
N HIS A 6 15.58 7.61 -15.91
CA HIS A 6 15.07 6.34 -16.37
C HIS A 6 13.79 6.00 -15.59
N ALA A 7 12.73 5.63 -16.29
CA ALA A 7 11.44 5.29 -15.69
C ALA A 7 10.98 3.91 -16.17
N PHE A 8 10.32 3.16 -15.28
CA PHE A 8 9.65 1.93 -15.66
C PHE A 8 8.27 2.26 -16.26
N TRP A 9 8.04 1.77 -17.47
CA TRP A 9 6.77 1.89 -18.17
C TRP A 9 6.17 0.51 -18.41
N LEU A 10 4.89 0.39 -18.19
CA LEU A 10 4.09 -0.71 -18.66
C LEU A 10 3.66 -0.40 -20.10
N ASP A 11 4.21 -1.12 -21.08
CA ASP A 11 3.94 -0.88 -22.52
C ASP A 11 2.56 -1.40 -22.92
N SER A 12 2.20 -2.54 -22.38
CA SER A 12 0.92 -3.22 -22.54
C SER A 12 0.74 -4.23 -21.41
N PRO A 13 -0.47 -4.76 -21.17
CA PRO A 13 -0.68 -5.77 -20.13
C PRO A 13 0.34 -6.90 -20.16
N GLY A 14 1.01 -7.13 -19.04
CA GLY A 14 2.04 -8.16 -18.87
C GLY A 14 3.42 -7.82 -19.43
N ARG A 15 3.62 -6.64 -20.00
CA ARG A 15 4.88 -6.25 -20.63
C ARG A 15 5.28 -4.82 -20.24
N GLY A 16 6.43 -4.67 -19.62
CA GLY A 16 6.99 -3.36 -19.26
C GLY A 16 8.49 -3.31 -19.50
N GLY A 17 9.02 -2.09 -19.55
CA GLY A 17 10.43 -1.82 -19.79
C GLY A 17 10.88 -0.50 -19.18
N ILE A 18 12.18 -0.32 -19.06
CA ILE A 18 12.80 0.93 -18.64
C ILE A 18 12.99 1.81 -19.87
N ARG A 19 12.57 3.07 -19.77
CA ARG A 19 12.73 4.09 -20.81
C ARG A 19 13.50 5.27 -20.25
N GLU A 20 14.36 5.85 -21.08
CA GLU A 20 14.93 7.16 -20.81
C GLU A 20 13.82 8.22 -20.95
N VAL A 21 13.76 9.13 -20.01
CA VAL A 21 12.79 10.24 -19.97
C VAL A 21 13.53 11.57 -19.79
N PRO A 22 13.14 12.62 -20.51
CA PRO A 22 13.76 13.93 -20.34
C PRO A 22 13.46 14.48 -18.96
N LEU A 23 14.45 15.14 -18.35
CA LEU A 23 14.30 15.76 -17.05
C LEU A 23 14.66 17.25 -17.16
N SER A 24 13.68 18.11 -16.93
CA SER A 24 13.90 19.56 -16.79
C SER A 24 14.45 19.89 -15.40
N GLY A 25 15.15 21.00 -15.27
CA GLY A 25 15.46 21.54 -13.93
C GLY A 25 14.20 21.96 -13.20
N PRO A 26 14.19 21.93 -11.83
CA PRO A 26 13.04 22.35 -11.06
C PRO A 26 12.78 23.85 -11.19
N GLY A 27 11.51 24.24 -11.20
CA GLY A 27 11.08 25.63 -11.04
C GLY A 27 11.22 26.12 -9.58
N GLU A 28 10.77 27.35 -9.31
CA GLU A 28 10.95 28.02 -8.01
C GLU A 28 10.30 27.23 -6.84
N ASP A 29 9.11 26.67 -7.06
CA ASP A 29 8.35 25.90 -6.07
C ASP A 29 8.41 24.39 -6.31
N GLU A 30 9.42 23.91 -7.02
CA GLU A 30 9.60 22.49 -7.33
C GLU A 30 10.88 21.95 -6.70
N VAL A 31 10.93 20.63 -6.58
CA VAL A 31 12.11 19.88 -6.12
C VAL A 31 12.53 18.86 -7.15
N LEU A 32 13.85 18.74 -7.36
CA LEU A 32 14.44 17.59 -8.03
C LEU A 32 14.76 16.54 -6.98
N VAL A 33 14.17 15.37 -7.13
CA VAL A 33 14.38 14.23 -6.23
C VAL A 33 15.14 13.15 -6.97
N ARG A 34 16.20 12.63 -6.35
CA ARG A 34 16.90 11.41 -6.75
C ARG A 34 16.37 10.25 -5.90
N SER A 35 15.82 9.22 -6.56
CA SER A 35 15.31 8.04 -5.88
C SER A 35 16.42 7.26 -5.19
N LEU A 36 16.15 6.80 -3.98
CA LEU A 36 16.96 5.83 -3.24
C LEU A 36 16.30 4.45 -3.28
N TYR A 37 15.00 4.44 -3.02
CA TYR A 37 14.19 3.24 -2.98
C TYR A 37 12.79 3.51 -3.54
N SER A 38 12.20 2.48 -4.14
CA SER A 38 10.77 2.43 -4.34
C SER A 38 10.22 1.07 -3.89
N GLY A 39 8.94 0.99 -3.60
CA GLY A 39 8.30 -0.26 -3.20
C GLY A 39 7.31 -0.72 -4.25
N VAL A 40 7.30 -2.01 -4.58
CA VAL A 40 6.23 -2.59 -5.39
C VAL A 40 5.08 -3.02 -4.50
N SER A 41 3.92 -2.38 -4.68
CA SER A 41 2.66 -2.77 -4.06
C SER A 41 2.03 -3.92 -4.84
N ARG A 42 2.35 -5.17 -4.44
CA ARG A 42 1.95 -6.36 -5.18
C ARG A 42 0.45 -6.41 -5.53
N GLY A 43 -0.44 -5.96 -4.65
CA GLY A 43 -1.88 -5.97 -4.92
C GLY A 43 -2.26 -5.13 -6.12
N THR A 44 -2.12 -3.83 -5.98
CA THR A 44 -2.56 -2.84 -6.97
C THR A 44 -1.68 -2.83 -8.22
N GLU A 45 -0.35 -2.84 -8.05
CA GLU A 45 0.53 -2.74 -9.22
C GLU A 45 0.51 -3.98 -10.09
N THR A 46 0.31 -5.19 -9.52
CA THR A 46 0.14 -6.39 -10.35
C THR A 46 -1.21 -6.44 -11.05
N LEU A 47 -2.25 -5.82 -10.46
CA LEU A 47 -3.54 -5.66 -11.12
C LEU A 47 -3.42 -4.73 -12.34
N VAL A 48 -2.72 -3.61 -12.17
CA VAL A 48 -2.38 -2.69 -13.28
C VAL A 48 -1.50 -3.39 -14.31
N PHE A 49 -0.43 -4.08 -13.88
CA PHE A 49 0.47 -4.81 -14.77
C PHE A 49 -0.26 -5.86 -15.63
N ARG A 50 -1.29 -6.48 -15.10
CA ARG A 50 -2.14 -7.45 -15.83
C ARG A 50 -3.21 -6.79 -16.70
N GLY A 51 -3.34 -5.46 -16.70
CA GLY A 51 -4.38 -4.73 -17.42
C GLY A 51 -5.80 -4.98 -16.92
N ARG A 52 -5.96 -5.28 -15.61
CA ARG A 52 -7.25 -5.62 -14.98
C ARG A 52 -7.93 -4.45 -14.27
N VAL A 53 -7.58 -3.24 -14.63
CA VAL A 53 -8.32 -2.05 -14.17
C VAL A 53 -9.57 -1.92 -15.03
N PRO A 54 -10.78 -1.96 -14.45
CA PRO A 54 -12.00 -1.77 -15.21
C PRO A 54 -12.03 -0.40 -15.90
N GLU A 55 -12.50 -0.33 -17.14
CA GLU A 55 -12.52 0.90 -17.91
C GLU A 55 -13.26 2.04 -17.19
N SER A 56 -14.35 1.72 -16.50
CA SER A 56 -15.11 2.67 -15.69
C SER A 56 -14.33 3.28 -14.52
N GLN A 57 -13.19 2.67 -14.16
CA GLN A 57 -12.33 3.10 -13.05
C GLN A 57 -11.02 3.76 -13.53
N HIS A 58 -10.76 3.83 -14.83
CA HIS A 58 -9.50 4.37 -15.35
C HIS A 58 -9.21 5.79 -14.85
N ALA A 59 -10.21 6.66 -14.78
CA ALA A 59 -10.05 8.02 -14.28
C ALA A 59 -9.92 8.09 -12.75
N ALA A 60 -10.79 7.36 -12.03
CA ALA A 60 -10.85 7.39 -10.57
C ALA A 60 -9.65 6.74 -9.88
N MET A 61 -9.02 5.76 -10.53
CA MET A 61 -7.92 4.97 -9.97
C MET A 61 -6.54 5.38 -10.50
N ARG A 62 -6.44 6.55 -11.12
CA ARG A 62 -5.13 7.11 -11.47
C ARG A 62 -4.29 7.33 -10.22
N ALA A 63 -3.03 6.88 -10.26
CA ALA A 63 -2.08 7.22 -9.23
C ALA A 63 -1.62 8.69 -9.38
N PRO A 64 -1.18 9.33 -8.29
CA PRO A 64 -0.47 10.61 -8.39
C PRO A 64 0.72 10.48 -9.34
N PHE A 65 0.94 11.51 -10.16
CA PHE A 65 2.04 11.54 -11.16
C PHE A 65 2.06 10.38 -12.15
N GLN A 66 0.96 9.67 -12.31
CA GLN A 66 0.81 8.71 -13.39
C GLN A 66 0.89 9.42 -14.74
N GLU A 67 1.72 8.91 -15.65
CA GLU A 67 1.75 9.33 -17.04
C GLU A 67 1.20 8.21 -17.94
N GLY A 68 0.56 8.60 -19.03
CA GLY A 68 -0.16 7.65 -19.88
C GLY A 68 -1.46 7.15 -19.25
N ASP A 69 -2.11 6.20 -19.90
CA ASP A 69 -3.44 5.73 -19.56
C ASP A 69 -3.49 4.20 -19.46
N PHE A 70 -4.43 3.69 -18.66
CA PHE A 70 -4.70 2.26 -18.60
C PHE A 70 -5.34 1.77 -19.93
N PRO A 71 -5.05 0.54 -20.37
CA PRO A 71 -4.16 -0.43 -19.72
C PRO A 71 -2.67 -0.25 -20.09
N GLY A 72 -2.33 0.74 -20.90
CA GLY A 72 -0.97 1.07 -21.32
C GLY A 72 -0.90 1.72 -22.72
N PRO A 73 0.20 2.43 -23.04
CA PRO A 73 1.40 2.64 -22.21
C PRO A 73 1.14 3.50 -20.97
N VAL A 74 1.64 3.07 -19.82
CA VAL A 74 1.45 3.80 -18.57
C VAL A 74 2.68 3.70 -17.66
N LYS A 75 3.08 4.82 -17.06
CA LYS A 75 4.05 4.89 -15.97
C LYS A 75 3.28 4.90 -14.66
N TYR A 76 3.40 3.83 -13.88
CA TYR A 76 2.62 3.60 -12.67
C TYR A 76 3.51 3.21 -11.48
N GLY A 77 3.04 3.48 -10.29
CA GLY A 77 3.70 3.27 -9.01
C GLY A 77 3.47 4.48 -8.11
N TYR A 78 3.70 4.32 -6.80
CA TYR A 78 3.38 5.39 -5.84
C TYR A 78 4.11 5.24 -4.50
N LEU A 79 5.14 4.42 -4.41
CA LEU A 79 5.93 4.23 -3.18
C LEU A 79 7.40 4.59 -3.48
N ASN A 80 7.73 5.87 -3.48
CA ASN A 80 9.07 6.35 -3.78
C ASN A 80 9.68 7.13 -2.62
N VAL A 81 10.93 6.81 -2.29
CA VAL A 81 11.76 7.51 -1.30
C VAL A 81 13.03 7.97 -1.98
N GLY A 82 13.35 9.25 -1.84
CA GLY A 82 14.53 9.83 -2.47
C GLY A 82 15.15 10.95 -1.64
N VAL A 83 16.21 11.53 -2.18
CA VAL A 83 16.88 12.73 -1.62
C VAL A 83 16.60 13.89 -2.54
N VAL A 84 16.25 15.04 -1.96
CA VAL A 84 16.10 16.29 -2.70
C VAL A 84 17.48 16.79 -3.09
N GLU A 85 17.79 16.85 -4.39
CA GLU A 85 19.05 17.35 -4.93
C GLU A 85 19.00 18.86 -5.18
N GLU A 86 17.85 19.38 -5.64
CA GLU A 86 17.63 20.80 -5.94
C GLU A 86 16.21 21.23 -5.53
N GLY A 87 16.04 22.49 -5.14
CA GLY A 87 14.75 23.07 -4.77
C GLY A 87 14.86 24.08 -3.62
N PRO A 88 13.76 24.38 -2.92
CA PRO A 88 13.77 25.25 -1.75
C PRO A 88 14.75 24.79 -0.68
N ALA A 89 15.55 25.72 -0.14
CA ALA A 89 16.66 25.44 0.78
C ALA A 89 16.32 24.53 1.98
N PRO A 90 15.14 24.61 2.63
CA PRO A 90 14.79 23.70 3.74
C PRO A 90 14.66 22.23 3.35
N LEU A 91 14.48 21.92 2.06
CA LEU A 91 14.27 20.55 1.56
C LEU A 91 15.54 19.93 0.97
N VAL A 92 16.49 20.72 0.49
CA VAL A 92 17.74 20.23 -0.14
C VAL A 92 18.51 19.34 0.85
N GLY A 93 18.92 18.16 0.39
CA GLY A 93 19.61 17.13 1.17
C GLY A 93 18.70 16.31 2.08
N ARG A 94 17.40 16.64 2.17
CA ARG A 94 16.46 15.86 2.99
C ARG A 94 16.04 14.59 2.26
N THR A 95 15.92 13.50 3.02
CA THR A 95 15.20 12.31 2.56
C THR A 95 13.70 12.58 2.59
N VAL A 96 13.02 12.30 1.50
CA VAL A 96 11.58 12.54 1.33
C VAL A 96 10.87 11.32 0.79
N PHE A 97 9.59 11.18 1.14
CA PHE A 97 8.66 10.26 0.49
C PHE A 97 7.80 11.03 -0.52
N CYS A 98 7.53 10.41 -1.66
CA CYS A 98 6.61 10.93 -2.67
C CYS A 98 5.75 9.80 -3.24
N LEU A 99 4.48 10.06 -3.50
CA LEU A 99 3.59 9.15 -4.23
C LEU A 99 3.94 9.17 -5.72
N TYR A 100 5.16 8.74 -6.06
CA TYR A 100 5.73 8.84 -7.41
C TYR A 100 6.04 7.45 -7.98
N PRO A 101 5.89 7.25 -9.31
CA PRO A 101 6.25 6.01 -10.00
C PRO A 101 7.72 5.61 -9.88
N HIS A 102 8.05 4.41 -10.33
CA HIS A 102 9.42 3.89 -10.37
C HIS A 102 10.26 4.65 -11.40
N GLN A 103 11.06 5.59 -10.94
CA GLN A 103 11.91 6.45 -11.77
C GLN A 103 13.16 6.86 -10.99
N THR A 104 14.29 7.03 -11.67
CA THR A 104 15.58 7.32 -11.03
C THR A 104 15.67 8.74 -10.48
N ARG A 105 15.19 9.73 -11.24
CA ARG A 105 15.08 11.15 -10.84
C ARG A 105 13.79 11.75 -11.37
N TYR A 106 13.21 12.66 -10.63
CA TYR A 106 11.97 13.33 -11.04
C TYR A 106 11.84 14.73 -10.43
N VAL A 107 11.07 15.57 -11.09
CA VAL A 107 10.73 16.92 -10.61
C VAL A 107 9.26 16.94 -10.24
N VAL A 108 8.96 17.47 -9.07
CA VAL A 108 7.58 17.59 -8.55
C VAL A 108 7.44 18.91 -7.75
N PRO A 109 6.21 19.42 -7.59
CA PRO A 109 5.97 20.52 -6.66
C PRO A 109 6.50 20.20 -5.26
N ALA A 110 7.11 21.17 -4.59
CA ALA A 110 7.68 20.99 -3.24
C ALA A 110 6.65 20.49 -2.22
N GLY A 111 5.38 20.86 -2.39
CA GLY A 111 4.27 20.37 -1.56
C GLY A 111 3.87 18.90 -1.82
N ALA A 112 4.41 18.24 -2.84
CA ALA A 112 4.14 16.84 -3.14
C ALA A 112 5.09 15.87 -2.43
N VAL A 113 6.14 16.36 -1.82
CA VAL A 113 7.09 15.55 -1.04
C VAL A 113 6.86 15.73 0.45
N THR A 114 7.00 14.66 1.21
CA THR A 114 6.91 14.68 2.66
C THR A 114 8.27 14.26 3.24
N PRO A 115 8.92 15.13 4.06
CA PRO A 115 10.17 14.78 4.70
C PRO A 115 10.03 13.53 5.59
N VAL A 116 10.97 12.60 5.42
CA VAL A 116 11.04 11.39 6.25
C VAL A 116 11.64 11.77 7.61
N PRO A 117 10.99 11.41 8.75
CA PRO A 117 11.55 11.66 10.08
C PRO A 117 12.91 10.98 10.24
N GLY A 118 13.83 11.63 10.95
CA GLY A 118 15.20 11.12 11.15
C GLY A 118 15.28 9.77 11.89
N THR A 119 14.22 9.36 12.56
CA THR A 119 14.07 8.06 13.24
C THR A 119 13.65 6.94 12.29
N VAL A 120 13.26 7.26 11.05
CA VAL A 120 12.75 6.31 10.05
C VAL A 120 13.82 6.08 8.98
N PRO A 121 14.37 4.87 8.83
CA PRO A 121 15.27 4.56 7.74
C PRO A 121 14.59 4.74 6.37
N ALA A 122 15.31 5.27 5.39
CA ALA A 122 14.80 5.48 4.02
C ALA A 122 14.20 4.19 3.42
N ARG A 123 14.85 3.05 3.68
CA ARG A 123 14.37 1.72 3.27
C ARG A 123 12.97 1.42 3.81
N ARG A 124 12.69 1.73 5.07
CA ARG A 124 11.37 1.50 5.69
C ARG A 124 10.34 2.52 5.25
N ALA A 125 10.77 3.74 4.94
CA ALA A 125 9.88 4.81 4.51
C ALA A 125 9.11 4.49 3.22
N VAL A 126 9.53 3.51 2.40
CA VAL A 126 8.75 3.03 1.24
C VAL A 126 7.37 2.50 1.63
N LEU A 127 7.19 2.06 2.86
CA LEU A 127 5.91 1.58 3.36
C LEU A 127 4.91 2.70 3.67
N ALA A 128 5.30 3.98 3.54
CA ALA A 128 4.47 5.11 3.96
C ALA A 128 3.08 5.12 3.30
N GLY A 129 2.98 4.89 2.00
CA GLY A 129 1.67 4.84 1.31
C GLY A 129 0.79 3.66 1.76
N THR A 130 1.41 2.55 2.17
CA THR A 130 0.67 1.40 2.71
C THR A 130 0.21 1.62 4.14
N VAL A 131 1.08 2.19 4.97
CA VAL A 131 0.72 2.55 6.35
C VAL A 131 -0.31 3.68 6.35
N GLU A 132 -0.23 4.63 5.40
CA GLU A 132 -1.27 5.65 5.18
C GLU A 132 -2.64 5.01 4.87
N THR A 133 -2.65 3.97 4.03
CA THR A 133 -3.86 3.19 3.75
C THR A 133 -4.40 2.54 5.03
N ALA A 134 -3.54 1.95 5.84
CA ALA A 134 -3.92 1.35 7.12
C ALA A 134 -4.46 2.40 8.11
N VAL A 135 -3.84 3.58 8.20
CA VAL A 135 -4.33 4.69 9.03
C VAL A 135 -5.74 5.11 8.61
N ASN A 136 -5.98 5.29 7.29
CA ASN A 136 -7.30 5.67 6.79
C ASN A 136 -8.35 4.59 7.09
N ALA A 137 -7.98 3.32 6.90
CA ALA A 137 -8.85 2.18 7.21
C ALA A 137 -9.24 2.15 8.70
N LEU A 138 -8.31 2.43 9.61
CA LEU A 138 -8.58 2.49 11.04
C LEU A 138 -9.41 3.73 11.42
N TRP A 139 -9.25 4.84 10.71
CA TRP A 139 -10.15 5.99 10.90
C TRP A 139 -11.59 5.68 10.46
N ASP A 140 -11.76 4.91 9.37
CA ASP A 140 -13.08 4.44 8.92
C ASP A 140 -13.67 3.37 9.83
N ALA A 141 -12.83 2.46 10.33
CA ALA A 141 -13.21 1.37 11.20
C ALA A 141 -13.61 1.83 12.60
N ALA A 142 -12.96 2.89 13.10
CA ALA A 142 -13.16 3.43 14.45
C ALA A 142 -13.12 2.36 15.57
N PRO A 143 -12.05 1.54 15.66
CA PRO A 143 -11.97 0.47 16.64
C PRO A 143 -12.03 1.02 18.07
N LEU A 144 -12.66 0.26 18.98
CA LEU A 144 -12.79 0.61 20.38
C LEU A 144 -11.81 -0.18 21.25
N ILE A 145 -11.56 0.34 22.45
CA ILE A 145 -10.75 -0.35 23.46
C ILE A 145 -11.40 -1.70 23.77
N GLY A 146 -10.58 -2.78 23.69
CA GLY A 146 -11.02 -4.13 24.03
C GLY A 146 -11.67 -4.92 22.90
N ASP A 147 -11.82 -4.35 21.71
CA ASP A 147 -12.39 -5.05 20.53
C ASP A 147 -11.62 -6.34 20.20
N ARG A 148 -12.37 -7.31 19.72
CA ARG A 148 -11.86 -8.53 19.09
C ARG A 148 -11.89 -8.33 17.58
N ILE A 149 -10.72 -8.31 16.96
CA ILE A 149 -10.60 -7.92 15.55
C ILE A 149 -9.89 -9.01 14.77
N ALA A 150 -10.44 -9.41 13.64
CA ALA A 150 -9.74 -10.21 12.65
C ALA A 150 -9.32 -9.34 11.47
N VAL A 151 -8.11 -9.56 10.97
CA VAL A 151 -7.64 -9.01 9.70
C VAL A 151 -7.48 -10.17 8.74
N VAL A 152 -8.35 -10.25 7.73
CA VAL A 152 -8.38 -11.33 6.74
C VAL A 152 -7.63 -10.92 5.49
N GLY A 153 -6.48 -11.57 5.27
CA GLY A 153 -5.51 -11.25 4.23
C GLY A 153 -4.23 -10.65 4.81
N GLY A 154 -3.20 -11.49 4.99
CA GLY A 154 -1.86 -11.15 5.50
C GLY A 154 -0.94 -10.57 4.43
N GLY A 155 -1.48 -9.83 3.47
CA GLY A 155 -0.73 -9.02 2.51
C GLY A 155 -0.15 -7.76 3.16
N MET A 156 0.51 -6.90 2.36
CA MET A 156 1.16 -5.69 2.85
C MET A 156 0.19 -4.77 3.61
N VAL A 157 -1.00 -4.52 3.05
CA VAL A 157 -2.02 -3.65 3.67
C VAL A 157 -2.59 -4.28 4.94
N GLY A 158 -3.07 -5.54 4.87
CA GLY A 158 -3.65 -6.21 6.02
C GLY A 158 -2.66 -6.35 7.18
N SER A 159 -1.41 -6.72 6.90
CA SER A 159 -0.35 -6.78 7.92
C SER A 159 -0.05 -5.42 8.54
N SER A 160 -0.08 -4.33 7.75
CA SER A 160 0.05 -2.95 8.29
C SER A 160 -1.11 -2.60 9.22
N VAL A 161 -2.34 -2.93 8.84
CA VAL A 161 -3.53 -2.74 9.71
C VAL A 161 -3.39 -3.54 11.00
N ALA A 162 -3.02 -4.82 10.91
CA ALA A 162 -2.84 -5.67 12.09
C ALA A 162 -1.77 -5.14 13.04
N ALA A 163 -0.62 -4.67 12.50
CA ALA A 163 0.44 -4.06 13.28
C ALA A 163 -0.02 -2.82 14.05
N LEU A 164 -0.79 -1.94 13.41
CA LEU A 164 -1.33 -0.74 14.07
C LEU A 164 -2.38 -1.12 15.14
N LEU A 165 -3.28 -2.05 14.86
CA LEU A 165 -4.29 -2.52 15.80
C LEU A 165 -3.68 -3.15 17.05
N ALA A 166 -2.54 -3.82 16.94
CA ALA A 166 -1.84 -4.39 18.07
C ALA A 166 -1.36 -3.34 19.10
N ARG A 167 -1.36 -2.05 18.72
CA ARG A 167 -1.02 -0.93 19.61
C ARG A 167 -2.24 -0.30 20.31
N PHE A 168 -3.46 -0.76 19.99
CA PHE A 168 -4.66 -0.27 20.67
C PHE A 168 -4.85 -0.98 22.01
N PRO A 169 -5.15 -0.24 23.11
CA PRO A 169 -5.29 -0.82 24.42
C PRO A 169 -6.36 -1.90 24.49
N GLY A 170 -5.97 -3.12 24.92
CA GLY A 170 -6.89 -4.24 25.13
C GLY A 170 -7.49 -4.86 23.88
N VAL A 171 -7.17 -4.37 22.68
CA VAL A 171 -7.61 -4.97 21.41
C VAL A 171 -6.93 -6.32 21.22
N ARG A 172 -7.70 -7.32 20.81
CA ARG A 172 -7.21 -8.66 20.47
C ARG A 172 -7.26 -8.83 18.97
N VAL A 173 -6.07 -8.85 18.33
CA VAL A 173 -5.93 -8.96 16.88
C VAL A 173 -5.51 -10.37 16.49
N GLN A 174 -6.18 -10.94 15.49
CA GLN A 174 -5.70 -12.11 14.76
C GLN A 174 -5.54 -11.77 13.27
N LEU A 175 -4.38 -12.11 12.70
CA LEU A 175 -4.13 -12.08 11.26
C LEU A 175 -4.55 -13.43 10.68
N VAL A 176 -5.47 -13.40 9.71
CA VAL A 176 -6.00 -14.61 9.09
C VAL A 176 -5.54 -14.68 7.64
N ASP A 177 -4.82 -15.73 7.27
CA ASP A 177 -4.36 -15.92 5.89
C ASP A 177 -4.31 -17.41 5.53
N ALA A 178 -4.54 -17.75 4.26
CA ALA A 178 -4.45 -19.10 3.74
C ALA A 178 -2.98 -19.58 3.60
N ASP A 179 -2.03 -18.66 3.50
CA ASP A 179 -0.60 -18.96 3.42
C ASP A 179 0.00 -19.06 4.83
N PRO A 180 0.37 -20.28 5.30
CA PRO A 180 0.93 -20.45 6.64
C PRO A 180 2.27 -19.71 6.83
N ALA A 181 2.96 -19.33 5.77
CA ALA A 181 4.20 -18.56 5.86
C ALA A 181 3.96 -17.16 6.48
N ARG A 182 2.74 -16.65 6.46
CA ARG A 182 2.34 -15.38 7.08
C ARG A 182 2.40 -15.41 8.61
N ALA A 183 2.45 -16.59 9.22
CA ALA A 183 2.65 -16.72 10.67
C ALA A 183 3.93 -16.02 11.16
N ARG A 184 5.02 -16.08 10.38
CA ARG A 184 6.27 -15.38 10.71
C ARG A 184 6.12 -13.86 10.69
N THR A 185 5.37 -13.35 9.72
CA THR A 185 5.08 -11.91 9.65
C THR A 185 4.21 -11.49 10.84
N ALA A 186 3.17 -12.26 11.17
CA ALA A 186 2.31 -11.98 12.32
C ALA A 186 3.12 -11.97 13.63
N GLU A 187 3.98 -12.94 13.84
CA GLU A 187 4.88 -13.03 15.00
C GLU A 187 5.78 -11.79 15.13
N ALA A 188 6.44 -11.39 14.04
CA ALA A 188 7.30 -10.21 14.00
C ALA A 188 6.53 -8.91 14.30
N LEU A 189 5.25 -8.84 13.95
CA LEU A 189 4.37 -7.70 14.21
C LEU A 189 3.72 -7.76 15.62
N GLY A 190 3.89 -8.86 16.34
CA GLY A 190 3.30 -9.06 17.66
C GLY A 190 1.79 -9.32 17.63
N VAL A 191 1.27 -9.94 16.56
CA VAL A 191 -0.15 -10.30 16.41
C VAL A 191 -0.35 -11.81 16.32
N GLY A 192 -1.54 -12.29 16.75
CA GLY A 192 -1.91 -13.68 16.58
C GLY A 192 -2.08 -14.05 15.09
N PHE A 193 -1.80 -15.31 14.74
CA PHE A 193 -2.03 -15.86 13.41
C PHE A 193 -3.00 -17.02 13.44
N ALA A 194 -3.85 -17.12 12.42
CA ALA A 194 -4.72 -18.27 12.21
C ALA A 194 -4.89 -18.58 10.72
N LEU A 195 -5.00 -19.86 10.37
CA LEU A 195 -5.55 -20.27 9.08
C LEU A 195 -7.06 -19.96 9.05
N PRO A 196 -7.67 -19.79 7.86
CA PRO A 196 -9.09 -19.42 7.78
C PRO A 196 -10.02 -20.35 8.57
N GLY A 197 -9.74 -21.68 8.58
CA GLY A 197 -10.53 -22.67 9.33
C GLY A 197 -10.38 -22.58 10.86
N ASP A 198 -9.24 -22.08 11.33
CA ASP A 198 -8.88 -22.04 12.76
C ASP A 198 -9.14 -20.65 13.38
N ALA A 199 -9.54 -19.66 12.55
CA ALA A 199 -9.77 -18.31 12.99
C ALA A 199 -10.92 -18.21 14.00
N LEU A 200 -10.69 -17.48 15.09
CA LEU A 200 -11.67 -17.29 16.16
C LEU A 200 -12.77 -16.32 15.73
N GLY A 201 -14.01 -16.77 15.83
CA GLY A 201 -15.20 -15.96 15.59
C GLY A 201 -15.55 -15.06 16.78
N GLY A 202 -16.70 -14.37 16.64
CA GLY A 202 -17.19 -13.45 17.65
C GLY A 202 -16.43 -12.12 17.60
N CYS A 203 -15.92 -11.72 16.44
CA CYS A 203 -15.25 -10.46 16.24
C CYS A 203 -16.25 -9.29 16.24
N ASP A 204 -15.84 -8.20 16.85
CA ASP A 204 -16.60 -6.95 16.85
C ASP A 204 -16.39 -6.20 15.53
N LEU A 205 -15.20 -6.38 14.93
CA LEU A 205 -14.77 -5.78 13.67
C LEU A 205 -13.94 -6.79 12.88
N VAL A 206 -14.11 -6.80 11.56
CA VAL A 206 -13.20 -7.51 10.64
C VAL A 206 -12.68 -6.53 9.59
N VAL A 207 -11.38 -6.57 9.31
CA VAL A 207 -10.78 -5.87 8.18
C VAL A 207 -10.45 -6.90 7.09
N HIS A 208 -11.01 -6.72 5.91
CA HIS A 208 -10.76 -7.60 4.78
C HIS A 208 -9.80 -6.96 3.77
N ALA A 209 -8.72 -7.66 3.45
CA ALA A 209 -7.65 -7.21 2.54
C ALA A 209 -7.08 -8.34 1.66
N SER A 210 -7.79 -9.48 1.54
CA SER A 210 -7.33 -10.63 0.76
C SER A 210 -7.63 -10.53 -0.73
N ALA A 211 -8.60 -9.70 -1.10
CA ALA A 211 -9.15 -9.59 -2.45
C ALA A 211 -9.66 -10.95 -3.00
N THR A 212 -10.22 -11.81 -2.13
CA THR A 212 -10.83 -13.08 -2.50
C THR A 212 -12.27 -13.18 -2.02
N GLU A 213 -13.10 -13.95 -2.74
CA GLU A 213 -14.50 -14.21 -2.39
C GLU A 213 -14.57 -15.01 -1.09
N GLU A 214 -13.72 -16.02 -0.94
CA GLU A 214 -13.62 -16.88 0.23
C GLU A 214 -13.21 -16.07 1.47
N GLY A 215 -12.25 -15.15 1.31
CA GLY A 215 -11.81 -14.27 2.40
C GLY A 215 -12.90 -13.32 2.88
N LEU A 216 -13.68 -12.75 1.95
CA LEU A 216 -14.79 -11.87 2.30
C LEU A 216 -15.95 -12.65 2.94
N THR A 217 -16.28 -13.84 2.43
CA THR A 217 -17.24 -14.75 3.05
C THR A 217 -16.81 -15.10 4.48
N ARG A 218 -15.53 -15.50 4.66
CA ARG A 218 -15.00 -15.80 5.99
C ARG A 218 -15.03 -14.59 6.92
N SER A 219 -14.83 -13.40 6.39
CA SER A 219 -14.93 -12.14 7.16
C SER A 219 -16.32 -11.96 7.77
N LEU A 220 -17.39 -12.27 7.02
CA LEU A 220 -18.76 -12.21 7.53
C LEU A 220 -19.03 -13.28 8.60
N GLU A 221 -18.51 -14.49 8.43
CA GLU A 221 -18.68 -15.59 9.39
C GLU A 221 -18.02 -15.29 10.74
N LEU A 222 -16.88 -14.58 10.75
CA LEU A 222 -16.13 -14.25 11.95
C LEU A 222 -16.82 -13.18 12.81
N LEU A 223 -17.73 -12.38 12.26
CA LEU A 223 -18.38 -11.28 12.99
C LEU A 223 -19.36 -11.76 14.07
N SER A 224 -19.45 -11.00 15.14
CA SER A 224 -20.59 -10.98 16.07
C SER A 224 -21.82 -10.32 15.41
N ALA A 225 -22.98 -10.35 16.07
CA ALA A 225 -24.13 -9.57 15.65
C ALA A 225 -23.79 -8.06 15.67
N GLU A 226 -24.37 -7.29 14.73
CA GLU A 226 -24.13 -5.86 14.51
C GLU A 226 -22.67 -5.54 14.08
N GLY A 227 -21.84 -6.56 13.82
CA GLY A 227 -20.43 -6.38 13.46
C GLY A 227 -20.25 -5.80 12.04
N THR A 228 -19.07 -5.21 11.81
CA THR A 228 -18.74 -4.56 10.55
C THR A 228 -17.51 -5.18 9.90
N VAL A 229 -17.58 -5.43 8.59
CA VAL A 229 -16.40 -5.66 7.74
C VAL A 229 -15.97 -4.33 7.12
N ILE A 230 -14.72 -3.96 7.33
CA ILE A 230 -14.06 -2.90 6.54
C ILE A 230 -13.38 -3.55 5.36
N GLU A 231 -13.88 -3.25 4.17
CA GLU A 231 -13.39 -3.82 2.91
C GLU A 231 -12.33 -2.90 2.29
N LEU A 232 -11.11 -3.40 2.19
CA LEU A 232 -9.95 -2.69 1.62
C LEU A 232 -9.53 -3.22 0.26
N SER A 233 -10.13 -4.32 -0.17
CA SER A 233 -9.69 -5.00 -1.38
C SER A 233 -10.17 -4.28 -2.64
N TRP A 234 -9.27 -4.18 -3.61
CA TRP A 234 -9.65 -3.80 -4.96
C TRP A 234 -9.67 -5.04 -5.85
N TYR A 235 -10.87 -5.48 -6.21
CA TYR A 235 -11.06 -6.72 -6.97
C TYR A 235 -10.77 -6.56 -8.47
N GLY A 236 -10.61 -5.33 -8.96
CA GLY A 236 -10.43 -5.06 -10.38
C GLY A 236 -11.69 -5.42 -11.18
N ASP A 237 -11.51 -6.20 -12.23
CA ASP A 237 -12.57 -6.65 -13.14
C ASP A 237 -13.37 -7.88 -12.64
N ARG A 238 -13.06 -8.39 -11.44
CA ARG A 238 -13.71 -9.58 -10.89
C ARG A 238 -15.04 -9.24 -10.21
N LYS A 239 -16.03 -10.11 -10.40
CA LYS A 239 -17.27 -10.12 -9.61
C LYS A 239 -17.07 -11.00 -8.38
N VAL A 240 -17.72 -10.63 -7.29
CA VAL A 240 -17.67 -11.34 -6.00
C VAL A 240 -19.08 -11.74 -5.61
N SER A 241 -19.27 -12.99 -5.26
CA SER A 241 -20.54 -13.55 -4.78
C SER A 241 -20.47 -13.73 -3.26
N LEU A 242 -21.55 -13.45 -2.54
CA LEU A 242 -21.62 -13.53 -1.09
C LEU A 242 -22.90 -14.25 -0.63
N PRO A 243 -22.83 -15.07 0.44
CA PRO A 243 -23.99 -15.76 1.01
C PRO A 243 -24.82 -14.82 1.92
N LEU A 244 -25.35 -13.72 1.36
CA LEU A 244 -26.08 -12.70 2.14
C LEU A 244 -27.41 -13.20 2.73
N GLY A 245 -27.90 -14.36 2.24
CA GLY A 245 -29.08 -15.03 2.80
C GLY A 245 -28.86 -15.72 4.14
N GLU A 246 -27.61 -15.88 4.58
CA GLU A 246 -27.26 -16.51 5.86
C GLU A 246 -27.23 -15.47 7.02
N ALA A 247 -26.13 -15.46 7.75
CA ALA A 247 -25.97 -14.62 8.95
C ALA A 247 -25.98 -13.11 8.69
N PHE A 248 -25.67 -12.67 7.46
CA PHE A 248 -25.60 -11.26 7.13
C PHE A 248 -26.88 -10.52 7.49
N HIS A 249 -28.04 -11.00 7.04
CA HIS A 249 -29.34 -10.36 7.33
C HIS A 249 -29.74 -10.53 8.78
N SER A 250 -29.71 -11.75 9.31
CA SER A 250 -30.21 -12.06 10.65
C SER A 250 -29.39 -11.44 11.78
N ARG A 251 -28.10 -11.23 11.59
CA ARG A 251 -27.20 -10.58 12.56
C ARG A 251 -26.99 -9.10 12.28
N ARG A 252 -27.63 -8.51 11.25
CA ARG A 252 -27.54 -7.11 10.86
C ARG A 252 -26.10 -6.64 10.63
N LEU A 253 -25.34 -7.45 9.87
CA LEU A 253 -23.94 -7.16 9.59
C LEU A 253 -23.80 -6.03 8.57
N VAL A 254 -22.64 -5.37 8.59
CA VAL A 254 -22.30 -4.27 7.67
C VAL A 254 -21.04 -4.63 6.88
N ILE A 255 -21.05 -4.31 5.59
CA ILE A 255 -19.84 -4.24 4.76
C ILE A 255 -19.67 -2.78 4.36
N ARG A 256 -18.54 -2.20 4.72
CA ARG A 256 -18.19 -0.82 4.40
C ARG A 256 -16.85 -0.76 3.70
N SER A 257 -16.79 -0.15 2.53
CA SER A 257 -15.52 0.08 1.84
C SER A 257 -14.72 1.20 2.50
N SER A 258 -13.40 1.06 2.50
CA SER A 258 -12.44 2.12 2.83
C SER A 258 -11.41 2.24 1.71
N GLN A 259 -11.11 3.47 1.30
CA GLN A 259 -10.23 3.75 0.17
C GLN A 259 -9.38 5.00 0.47
N VAL A 260 -8.05 4.87 0.30
CA VAL A 260 -7.06 5.88 0.70
C VAL A 260 -7.14 7.20 -0.09
N GLY A 261 -7.72 7.19 -1.30
CA GLY A 261 -7.92 8.39 -2.11
C GLY A 261 -8.90 9.41 -1.51
N THR A 262 -9.55 9.07 -0.38
CA THR A 262 -10.42 9.98 0.37
C THR A 262 -10.07 9.89 1.85
N VAL A 263 -9.86 11.03 2.49
CA VAL A 263 -9.67 11.07 3.96
C VAL A 263 -10.98 10.66 4.64
N SER A 264 -10.88 9.78 5.63
CA SER A 264 -12.06 9.30 6.37
C SER A 264 -12.92 10.46 6.89
N PRO A 265 -14.25 10.42 6.67
CA PRO A 265 -15.18 11.43 7.19
C PRO A 265 -15.20 11.49 8.73
N ALA A 266 -14.68 10.47 9.41
CA ALA A 266 -14.48 10.50 10.87
C ALA A 266 -13.36 11.45 11.32
N ARG A 267 -12.59 12.01 10.38
CA ARG A 267 -11.48 12.95 10.63
C ARG A 267 -11.56 14.19 9.75
N PRO A 268 -12.67 14.98 9.82
CA PRO A 268 -12.92 16.09 8.90
C PRO A 268 -11.89 17.23 9.00
N GLY A 269 -11.14 17.31 10.10
CA GLY A 269 -10.08 18.29 10.29
C GLY A 269 -8.68 17.83 9.87
N ARG A 270 -8.56 16.67 9.19
CA ARG A 270 -7.28 16.14 8.70
C ARG A 270 -7.17 16.24 7.19
N SER A 271 -6.00 16.63 6.72
CA SER A 271 -5.64 16.62 5.29
C SER A 271 -4.96 15.31 4.88
N TYR A 272 -4.74 15.12 3.59
CA TYR A 272 -3.87 14.05 3.06
C TYR A 272 -2.45 14.16 3.61
N ALA A 273 -1.91 15.38 3.68
CA ALA A 273 -0.56 15.62 4.21
C ALA A 273 -0.45 15.23 5.70
N ASP A 274 -1.46 15.55 6.52
CA ASP A 274 -1.49 15.14 7.93
C ASP A 274 -1.53 13.63 8.08
N ARG A 275 -2.28 12.94 7.23
CA ARG A 275 -2.37 11.48 7.26
C ARG A 275 -1.07 10.81 6.83
N LEU A 276 -0.44 11.31 5.78
CA LEU A 276 0.84 10.79 5.30
C LEU A 276 1.98 11.06 6.30
N ALA A 277 2.01 12.24 6.91
CA ALA A 277 2.97 12.57 7.97
C ALA A 277 2.81 11.62 9.18
N LEU A 278 1.57 11.37 9.61
CA LEU A 278 1.29 10.38 10.67
C LEU A 278 1.76 8.98 10.26
N ALA A 279 1.53 8.57 9.02
CA ALA A 279 2.00 7.26 8.53
C ALA A 279 3.54 7.15 8.59
N LEU A 280 4.25 8.22 8.23
CA LEU A 280 5.71 8.27 8.34
C LEU A 280 6.18 8.21 9.79
N ASP A 281 5.52 8.92 10.72
CA ASP A 281 5.85 8.84 12.16
C ASP A 281 5.67 7.43 12.72
N LEU A 282 4.60 6.73 12.32
CA LEU A 282 4.33 5.34 12.74
C LEU A 282 5.38 4.34 12.21
N LEU A 283 6.07 4.68 11.14
CA LEU A 283 7.19 3.89 10.61
C LEU A 283 8.46 3.96 11.46
N ALA A 284 8.48 4.67 12.57
CA ALA A 284 9.54 4.56 13.56
C ALA A 284 9.60 3.15 14.19
N ASP A 285 8.51 2.38 14.19
CA ASP A 285 8.46 1.01 14.70
C ASP A 285 9.26 0.04 13.80
N PRO A 286 10.36 -0.55 14.30
CA PRO A 286 11.20 -1.47 13.52
C PRO A 286 10.50 -2.79 13.18
N ALA A 287 9.43 -3.18 13.87
CA ALA A 287 8.67 -4.39 13.55
C ALA A 287 8.13 -4.36 12.12
N LEU A 288 7.88 -3.16 11.56
CA LEU A 288 7.39 -2.99 10.19
C LEU A 288 8.41 -3.37 9.11
N ASP A 289 9.69 -3.56 9.45
CA ASP A 289 10.68 -4.13 8.52
C ASP A 289 10.29 -5.53 8.04
N ALA A 290 9.50 -6.27 8.82
CA ALA A 290 8.97 -7.58 8.42
C ALA A 290 8.07 -7.54 7.17
N LEU A 291 7.59 -6.35 6.79
CA LEU A 291 6.79 -6.16 5.58
C LEU A 291 7.63 -6.01 4.31
N ILE A 292 8.93 -5.79 4.43
CA ILE A 292 9.86 -5.70 3.28
C ILE A 292 10.49 -7.09 3.10
N THR A 293 9.99 -7.85 2.12
CA THR A 293 10.31 -9.28 1.99
C THR A 293 11.09 -9.65 0.73
N GLY A 294 11.57 -8.67 0.00
CA GLY A 294 12.42 -8.86 -1.18
C GLY A 294 13.07 -7.56 -1.58
N GLU A 295 14.16 -7.65 -2.33
CA GLU A 295 14.92 -6.50 -2.82
C GLU A 295 15.54 -6.82 -4.18
N SER A 296 15.52 -5.85 -5.09
CA SER A 296 16.15 -5.92 -6.42
C SER A 296 16.64 -4.55 -6.87
N GLU A 297 17.55 -4.53 -7.83
CA GLU A 297 17.95 -3.30 -8.51
C GLU A 297 16.85 -2.78 -9.44
N PHE A 298 16.80 -1.48 -9.65
CA PHE A 298 15.84 -0.86 -10.58
C PHE A 298 15.92 -1.46 -12.00
N ALA A 299 17.13 -1.76 -12.47
CA ALA A 299 17.36 -2.37 -13.78
C ALA A 299 16.68 -3.75 -13.95
N GLU A 300 16.42 -4.46 -12.85
CA GLU A 300 15.78 -5.78 -12.85
C GLU A 300 14.26 -5.71 -12.92
N LEU A 301 13.65 -4.52 -12.74
CA LEU A 301 12.21 -4.37 -12.63
C LEU A 301 11.43 -4.96 -13.83
N PRO A 302 11.88 -4.85 -15.09
CA PRO A 302 11.21 -5.49 -16.23
C PRO A 302 11.10 -7.02 -16.12
N ALA A 303 12.10 -7.68 -15.56
CA ALA A 303 12.12 -9.14 -15.33
C ALA A 303 11.40 -9.52 -14.03
N LEU A 304 11.37 -8.63 -13.05
CA LEU A 304 10.77 -8.82 -11.74
C LEU A 304 9.25 -8.76 -11.78
N MET A 305 8.68 -7.77 -12.46
CA MET A 305 7.22 -7.52 -12.44
C MET A 305 6.38 -8.72 -12.90
N PRO A 306 6.72 -9.45 -13.98
CA PRO A 306 6.00 -10.68 -14.34
C PRO A 306 5.97 -11.72 -13.22
N ARG A 307 7.11 -11.91 -12.52
CA ARG A 307 7.26 -12.89 -11.44
C ARG A 307 6.50 -12.50 -10.16
N LEU A 308 6.46 -11.20 -9.84
CA LEU A 308 5.60 -10.69 -8.77
C LEU A 308 4.12 -10.85 -9.13
N ALA A 309 3.79 -10.58 -10.39
CA ALA A 309 2.42 -10.70 -10.87
C ALA A 309 1.95 -12.16 -10.91
N SER A 310 2.76 -13.13 -11.33
CA SER A 310 2.41 -14.56 -11.31
C SER A 310 2.28 -15.12 -9.88
N GLY A 311 2.98 -14.52 -8.91
CA GLY A 311 3.10 -15.04 -7.56
C GLY A 311 4.31 -15.93 -7.33
N ASP A 312 5.18 -16.09 -8.35
CA ASP A 312 6.41 -16.88 -8.24
C ASP A 312 7.38 -16.30 -7.19
N ILE A 313 7.25 -15.00 -6.90
CA ILE A 313 7.94 -14.33 -5.80
C ILE A 313 6.89 -13.99 -4.73
N PRO A 314 6.92 -14.66 -3.55
CA PRO A 314 5.95 -14.43 -2.48
C PRO A 314 6.29 -13.16 -1.68
N ALA A 315 6.32 -11.99 -2.32
CA ALA A 315 6.63 -10.74 -1.66
C ALA A 315 5.41 -10.08 -1.01
N LEU A 316 5.61 -9.43 0.13
CA LEU A 316 4.69 -8.43 0.69
C LEU A 316 4.98 -7.07 0.01
N CYS A 317 5.97 -6.32 0.48
CA CYS A 317 6.57 -5.21 -0.25
C CYS A 317 7.89 -5.68 -0.85
N HIS A 318 8.03 -5.60 -2.18
CA HIS A 318 9.32 -5.80 -2.82
C HIS A 318 10.00 -4.45 -2.99
N LEU A 319 11.17 -4.30 -2.39
CA LEU A 319 11.97 -3.08 -2.45
C LEU A 319 12.74 -3.03 -3.76
N VAL A 320 12.73 -1.88 -4.40
CA VAL A 320 13.54 -1.58 -5.60
C VAL A 320 14.60 -0.56 -5.19
N ARG A 321 15.87 -0.89 -5.39
CA ARG A 321 17.00 -0.03 -5.07
C ARG A 321 17.50 0.70 -6.31
N TYR A 322 17.94 1.94 -6.10
CA TYR A 322 18.51 2.79 -7.15
C TYR A 322 19.97 3.09 -6.79
N ASP A 323 20.89 2.59 -7.62
CA ASP A 323 22.32 2.86 -7.45
C ASP A 323 22.67 4.27 -7.96
N GLU A 324 23.69 4.89 -7.35
CA GLU A 324 24.17 6.21 -7.76
C GLU A 324 24.68 6.22 -9.23
N ALA A 325 25.13 5.09 -9.75
CA ALA A 325 25.61 4.97 -11.12
C ALA A 325 24.48 4.89 -12.17
N THR A 326 23.26 4.54 -11.78
CA THR A 326 22.06 4.47 -12.65
C THR A 326 21.09 5.61 -12.41
N ALA A 327 21.37 6.43 -11.44
CA ALA A 327 20.55 7.56 -11.03
C ALA A 327 20.94 8.88 -11.72
#